data_051bbe369fabc12c01387758c9d1de8f
#
_entry.id   051bbe369fabc12c01387758c9d1de8f
#
_cell.length_a   1.000
_cell.length_b   1.000
_cell.length_c   1.000
_cell.angle_alpha   90.00
_cell.angle_beta   90.00
_cell.angle_gamma   90.00
#
_symmetry.space_group_name_H-M   'P 1'
#
loop_
_entity.id
_entity.type
_entity.pdbx_description
1 polymer ?
#
loop_
_entity_poly.entity_id
_entity_poly.type
_entity_poly.pdbx_seq_one_letter_code
_entity_poly.pdbx_strand_id
1 'polypeptide(L)'
;MSSTEKKDSSSKEEKKEATVTEQGTPAPPKPAPPNPAPPKPASTKPEQEEPTAPAFEKSFIDGIKDEFPDDVDIAFIRETRTKLNVKKEKILDVAKFISDKTPFDHAESVTGTDFPDDKEIEVTYHLGSYTDNRFSKQILALSTRAPREDEPNPGNDSTKLPSLRDVFYSVEFHERECFEMLGVYFDGHPDNRRLLLPEDWADIPPMRKDFSLKGR
;
A
#
# COMPACT_ATOMS: atom_id res chain seq x y z
N MET A 1 -8.45 -33.00 -64.27
CA MET A 1 -7.22 -33.30 -65.04
C MET A 1 -6.13 -33.18 -64.01
N SER A 2 -5.74 -34.22 -63.57
CA SER A 2 -4.61 -35.14 -63.72
C SER A 2 -3.67 -34.92 -62.55
N SER A 3 -3.66 -35.75 -61.51
CA SER A 3 -2.89 -37.05 -61.43
C SER A 3 -1.38 -36.72 -61.42
N THR A 4 -0.52 -37.17 -60.56
CA THR A 4 -0.22 -38.54 -60.09
C THR A 4 0.95 -38.45 -59.11
N GLU A 5 0.89 -39.22 -58.02
CA GLU A 5 1.69 -40.41 -57.67
C GLU A 5 3.12 -40.23 -57.24
N LYS A 6 3.35 -40.65 -55.98
CA LYS A 6 4.08 -41.87 -55.50
C LYS A 6 5.58 -41.90 -55.65
N LYS A 7 6.27 -42.16 -54.52
CA LYS A 7 7.05 -43.38 -54.21
C LYS A 7 7.81 -43.19 -52.90
N ASP A 8 7.49 -43.91 -51.97
CA ASP A 8 8.03 -45.11 -51.30
C ASP A 8 9.49 -45.46 -51.60
N SER A 9 10.32 -45.53 -50.57
CA SER A 9 11.36 -46.51 -50.44
C SER A 9 11.88 -46.64 -48.99
N SER A 10 11.59 -47.81 -48.46
CA SER A 10 12.16 -48.46 -47.30
C SER A 10 13.66 -48.72 -47.47
N SER A 11 14.41 -48.67 -46.38
CA SER A 11 15.49 -49.64 -46.18
C SER A 11 15.76 -49.80 -44.67
N LYS A 12 15.67 -51.08 -44.31
CA LYS A 12 16.14 -51.75 -43.11
C LYS A 12 17.65 -51.69 -43.00
N GLU A 13 18.12 -51.70 -41.76
CA GLU A 13 19.32 -52.42 -41.26
C GLU A 13 19.66 -51.79 -39.88
N GLU A 14 20.10 -52.43 -38.87
CA GLU A 14 20.27 -53.80 -38.41
C GLU A 14 20.68 -53.70 -36.92
N LYS A 15 20.31 -54.68 -36.14
CA LYS A 15 20.65 -54.92 -34.73
C LYS A 15 22.16 -54.83 -34.46
N LYS A 16 22.52 -54.20 -33.34
CA LYS A 16 23.58 -54.69 -32.46
C LYS A 16 23.20 -54.50 -31.00
N GLU A 17 22.97 -55.67 -30.39
CA GLU A 17 22.97 -55.88 -28.95
C GLU A 17 24.34 -55.57 -28.37
N ALA A 18 24.35 -54.76 -27.32
CA ALA A 18 25.45 -54.72 -26.37
C ALA A 18 24.86 -54.68 -24.96
N THR A 19 24.93 -55.79 -24.32
CA THR A 19 24.71 -56.06 -22.91
C THR A 19 25.67 -55.19 -22.08
N VAL A 20 25.16 -54.27 -21.26
CA VAL A 20 25.93 -53.64 -20.19
C VAL A 20 25.15 -53.73 -18.89
N THR A 21 25.76 -54.44 -18.00
CA THR A 21 25.55 -54.73 -16.59
C THR A 21 24.79 -53.65 -15.81
N GLU A 22 23.76 -54.11 -15.10
CA GLU A 22 23.10 -53.43 -13.98
C GLU A 22 24.15 -53.03 -12.91
N GLN A 23 24.35 -51.76 -12.71
CA GLN A 23 24.87 -51.24 -11.45
C GLN A 23 23.77 -50.44 -10.77
N GLY A 24 23.36 -50.96 -9.60
CA GLY A 24 22.30 -50.41 -8.79
C GLY A 24 22.49 -48.94 -8.40
N THR A 25 21.50 -48.14 -8.69
CA THR A 25 21.37 -46.79 -8.17
C THR A 25 21.05 -46.84 -6.67
N PRO A 26 21.76 -46.16 -5.80
CA PRO A 26 21.41 -46.09 -4.38
C PRO A 26 20.10 -45.30 -4.20
N ALA A 27 19.21 -45.86 -3.41
CA ALA A 27 17.94 -45.23 -3.04
C ALA A 27 18.16 -43.82 -2.40
N PRO A 28 17.28 -42.87 -2.68
CA PRO A 28 17.38 -41.54 -2.04
C PRO A 28 17.20 -41.66 -0.55
N PRO A 29 17.95 -40.84 0.27
CA PRO A 29 17.84 -40.89 1.71
C PRO A 29 16.44 -40.45 2.16
N LYS A 30 15.88 -41.15 3.14
CA LYS A 30 14.62 -40.82 3.80
C LYS A 30 14.70 -39.38 4.34
N PRO A 31 13.63 -38.57 4.18
CA PRO A 31 13.58 -37.23 4.79
C PRO A 31 13.70 -37.34 6.31
N ALA A 32 14.58 -36.54 6.87
CA ALA A 32 14.75 -36.39 8.31
C ALA A 32 13.45 -35.89 8.96
N PRO A 33 13.14 -36.26 10.20
CA PRO A 33 11.95 -35.76 10.88
C PRO A 33 12.02 -34.23 11.03
N PRO A 34 10.89 -33.51 10.95
CA PRO A 34 10.89 -32.06 11.05
C PRO A 34 11.39 -31.63 12.42
N ASN A 35 12.35 -30.71 12.41
CA ASN A 35 12.83 -30.03 13.60
C ASN A 35 11.64 -29.41 14.35
N PRO A 36 11.55 -29.54 15.68
CA PRO A 36 10.53 -28.85 16.44
C PRO A 36 10.67 -27.34 16.21
N ALA A 37 9.56 -26.68 15.86
CA ALA A 37 9.49 -25.26 15.65
C ALA A 37 10.02 -24.53 16.89
N PRO A 38 10.83 -23.47 16.73
CA PRO A 38 11.26 -22.67 17.88
C PRO A 38 10.04 -22.11 18.60
N PRO A 39 10.04 -22.04 19.95
CA PRO A 39 8.94 -21.49 20.70
C PRO A 39 8.70 -20.05 20.25
N LYS A 40 7.44 -19.72 19.91
CA LYS A 40 7.02 -18.35 19.63
C LYS A 40 7.49 -17.49 20.82
N PRO A 41 8.23 -16.40 20.57
CA PRO A 41 8.52 -15.48 21.63
C PRO A 41 7.19 -14.96 22.18
N ALA A 42 7.01 -15.12 23.48
CA ALA A 42 5.90 -14.49 24.19
C ALA A 42 5.97 -12.99 23.89
N SER A 43 4.90 -12.45 23.31
CA SER A 43 4.76 -11.03 23.11
C SER A 43 4.55 -10.35 24.46
N THR A 44 5.63 -10.18 25.20
CA THR A 44 5.70 -9.13 26.22
C THR A 44 5.80 -7.85 25.41
N LYS A 45 4.69 -7.11 25.27
CA LYS A 45 4.74 -5.71 24.89
C LYS A 45 5.79 -5.08 25.80
N PRO A 46 6.88 -4.51 25.27
CA PRO A 46 7.67 -3.62 26.08
C PRO A 46 6.73 -2.45 26.44
N GLU A 47 6.56 -2.20 27.71
CA GLU A 47 6.06 -0.95 28.25
C GLU A 47 7.02 0.11 27.71
N GLN A 48 6.62 0.74 26.61
CA GLN A 48 7.39 1.80 26.00
C GLN A 48 7.25 2.97 26.96
N GLU A 49 8.32 3.26 27.70
CA GLU A 49 8.55 4.60 28.24
C GLU A 49 8.28 5.56 27.09
N GLU A 50 7.27 6.42 27.23
CA GLU A 50 6.94 7.41 26.22
C GLU A 50 8.20 8.26 26.01
N PRO A 51 8.85 8.22 24.83
CA PRO A 51 10.00 9.05 24.58
C PRO A 51 9.51 10.49 24.72
N THR A 52 10.17 11.25 25.59
CA THR A 52 9.89 12.69 25.76
C THR A 52 9.90 13.32 24.38
N ALA A 53 8.76 13.81 23.92
CA ALA A 53 8.61 14.35 22.57
C ALA A 53 9.64 15.46 22.37
N PRO A 54 10.41 15.47 21.27
CA PRO A 54 11.39 16.52 21.01
C PRO A 54 10.70 17.89 21.02
N ALA A 55 11.31 18.86 21.68
CA ALA A 55 10.67 20.16 21.94
C ALA A 55 10.30 20.92 20.67
N PHE A 56 11.04 20.71 19.58
CA PHE A 56 10.80 21.34 18.30
C PHE A 56 9.52 20.80 17.65
N GLU A 57 9.39 19.49 17.58
CA GLU A 57 8.21 18.83 16.99
C GLU A 57 6.95 19.13 17.79
N LYS A 58 7.08 19.18 19.13
CA LYS A 58 5.97 19.50 19.99
C LYS A 58 5.42 20.91 19.75
N SER A 59 6.28 21.88 19.47
CA SER A 59 5.88 23.28 19.34
C SER A 59 4.84 23.56 18.23
N PHE A 60 4.92 22.86 17.10
CA PHE A 60 3.93 23.04 16.02
C PHE A 60 2.72 22.10 16.17
N ILE A 61 2.90 20.97 16.85
CA ILE A 61 1.82 20.03 17.14
C ILE A 61 0.83 20.62 18.16
N ASP A 62 1.34 21.26 19.20
CA ASP A 62 0.49 21.89 20.23
C ASP A 62 -0.46 22.90 19.59
N GLY A 63 0.00 23.71 18.62
CA GLY A 63 -0.86 24.64 17.89
C GLY A 63 -1.98 23.97 17.07
N ILE A 64 -1.70 22.81 16.48
CA ILE A 64 -2.73 22.02 15.76
C ILE A 64 -3.72 21.41 16.74
N LYS A 65 -3.23 20.88 17.87
CA LYS A 65 -4.07 20.23 18.88
C LYS A 65 -4.95 21.24 19.62
N ASP A 66 -4.45 22.45 19.87
CA ASP A 66 -5.24 23.53 20.51
C ASP A 66 -6.41 23.97 19.63
N GLU A 67 -6.24 24.02 18.30
CA GLU A 67 -7.30 24.38 17.36
C GLU A 67 -8.31 23.23 17.14
N PHE A 68 -7.84 21.96 17.15
CA PHE A 68 -8.67 20.78 16.89
C PHE A 68 -8.56 19.74 18.02
N PRO A 69 -8.97 20.06 19.26
CA PRO A 69 -8.74 19.20 20.43
C PRO A 69 -9.42 17.84 20.35
N ASP A 70 -10.60 17.77 19.72
CA ASP A 70 -11.43 16.57 19.65
C ASP A 70 -11.31 15.83 18.31
N ASP A 71 -10.67 16.43 17.31
CA ASP A 71 -10.66 15.90 15.93
C ASP A 71 -9.30 15.39 15.49
N VAL A 72 -8.25 15.69 16.26
CA VAL A 72 -6.87 15.30 15.99
C VAL A 72 -6.31 14.50 17.15
N ASP A 73 -5.84 13.29 16.87
CA ASP A 73 -5.12 12.43 17.81
C ASP A 73 -3.66 12.32 17.42
N ILE A 74 -2.77 12.41 18.40
CA ILE A 74 -1.34 12.25 18.19
C ILE A 74 -0.99 10.77 18.26
N ALA A 75 -0.69 10.13 17.12
CA ALA A 75 -0.29 8.73 17.10
C ALA A 75 1.14 8.54 17.62
N PHE A 76 2.06 9.40 17.22
CA PHE A 76 3.41 9.46 17.77
C PHE A 76 4.10 10.78 17.41
N ILE A 77 5.06 11.17 18.25
CA ILE A 77 6.02 12.23 17.99
C ILE A 77 7.41 11.64 18.13
N ARG A 78 8.21 11.71 17.08
CA ARG A 78 9.60 11.28 17.04
C ARG A 78 10.44 12.37 16.44
N GLU A 79 11.75 12.32 16.65
CA GLU A 79 12.67 13.18 15.95
C GLU A 79 12.45 13.09 14.43
N THR A 80 12.22 14.23 13.79
CA THR A 80 11.93 14.38 12.35
C THR A 80 10.63 13.74 11.81
N ARG A 81 9.86 13.03 12.63
CA ARG A 81 8.61 12.40 12.17
C ARG A 81 7.51 12.48 13.21
N THR A 82 6.39 13.02 12.80
CA THR A 82 5.18 13.07 13.64
C THR A 82 4.01 12.51 12.85
N LYS A 83 3.16 11.72 13.50
CA LYS A 83 1.92 11.22 12.89
C LYS A 83 0.72 11.71 13.69
N LEU A 84 -0.21 12.33 12.98
CA LEU A 84 -1.51 12.76 13.47
C LEU A 84 -2.61 11.93 12.79
N ASN A 85 -3.54 11.42 13.58
CA ASN A 85 -4.77 10.82 13.08
C ASN A 85 -5.89 11.86 13.16
N VAL A 86 -6.59 12.05 12.07
CA VAL A 86 -7.63 13.09 11.95
C VAL A 86 -8.92 12.42 11.49
N LYS A 87 -10.05 12.86 12.09
CA LYS A 87 -11.36 12.43 11.63
C LYS A 87 -11.59 12.84 10.17
N LYS A 88 -12.19 11.95 9.38
CA LYS A 88 -12.37 12.18 7.93
C LYS A 88 -13.16 13.45 7.61
N GLU A 89 -14.10 13.84 8.47
CA GLU A 89 -14.92 15.04 8.30
C GLU A 89 -14.13 16.32 8.49
N LYS A 90 -12.98 16.24 9.18
CA LYS A 90 -12.15 17.39 9.55
C LYS A 90 -10.80 17.44 8.84
N ILE A 91 -10.47 16.42 8.05
CA ILE A 91 -9.16 16.34 7.38
C ILE A 91 -8.87 17.57 6.50
N LEU A 92 -9.88 18.10 5.81
CA LEU A 92 -9.74 19.26 4.95
C LEU A 92 -9.49 20.53 5.76
N ASP A 93 -10.21 20.72 6.88
CA ASP A 93 -10.05 21.90 7.76
C ASP A 93 -8.66 21.89 8.41
N VAL A 94 -8.24 20.71 8.92
CA VAL A 94 -6.91 20.53 9.51
C VAL A 94 -5.81 20.72 8.48
N ALA A 95 -5.96 20.20 7.26
CA ALA A 95 -4.99 20.38 6.18
C ALA A 95 -4.82 21.86 5.78
N LYS A 96 -5.93 22.62 5.69
CA LYS A 96 -5.90 24.07 5.45
C LYS A 96 -5.17 24.82 6.56
N PHE A 97 -5.51 24.49 7.81
CA PHE A 97 -4.82 25.09 8.96
C PHE A 97 -3.32 24.85 8.94
N ILE A 98 -2.91 23.60 8.64
CA ILE A 98 -1.49 23.22 8.53
C ILE A 98 -0.82 24.04 7.42
N SER A 99 -1.40 24.10 6.24
CA SER A 99 -0.86 24.86 5.11
C SER A 99 -0.74 26.37 5.39
N ASP A 100 -1.72 26.94 6.10
CA ASP A 100 -1.78 28.39 6.37
C ASP A 100 -0.92 28.81 7.57
N LYS A 101 -0.79 27.96 8.59
CA LYS A 101 -0.20 28.32 9.88
C LYS A 101 1.13 27.65 10.18
N THR A 102 1.52 26.68 9.39
CA THR A 102 2.78 25.96 9.57
C THR A 102 3.60 26.00 8.28
N PRO A 103 4.91 25.73 8.33
CA PRO A 103 5.76 25.70 7.14
C PRO A 103 5.55 24.47 6.23
N PHE A 104 4.64 23.57 6.55
CA PHE A 104 4.34 22.41 5.69
C PHE A 104 3.53 22.85 4.47
N ASP A 105 4.18 22.94 3.33
CA ASP A 105 3.66 23.59 2.13
C ASP A 105 3.36 22.62 0.98
N HIS A 106 3.73 21.33 1.10
CA HIS A 106 3.45 20.31 0.10
C HIS A 106 3.36 18.92 0.70
N ALA A 107 2.76 18.00 -0.05
CA ALA A 107 2.81 16.58 0.26
C ALA A 107 3.92 15.92 -0.57
N GLU A 108 4.85 15.26 0.11
CA GLU A 108 5.93 14.46 -0.48
C GLU A 108 5.38 13.18 -1.10
N SER A 109 4.40 12.57 -0.43
CA SER A 109 3.72 11.37 -0.89
C SER A 109 2.38 11.18 -0.19
N VAL A 110 1.51 10.37 -0.80
CA VAL A 110 0.28 9.88 -0.16
C VAL A 110 0.33 8.36 -0.18
N THR A 111 0.06 7.73 0.95
CA THR A 111 0.06 6.28 1.07
C THR A 111 -1.29 5.78 1.58
N GLY A 112 -1.78 4.71 0.99
CA GLY A 112 -2.97 4.01 1.48
C GLY A 112 -2.60 2.70 2.15
N THR A 113 -3.33 2.33 3.18
CA THR A 113 -3.18 1.05 3.88
C THR A 113 -4.54 0.42 4.11
N ASP A 114 -4.69 -0.83 3.66
CA ASP A 114 -5.91 -1.61 3.84
C ASP A 114 -5.89 -2.34 5.19
N PHE A 115 -6.93 -2.12 6.01
CA PHE A 115 -7.18 -2.78 7.29
C PHE A 115 -8.47 -3.61 7.21
N PRO A 116 -8.45 -4.79 6.62
CA PRO A 116 -9.66 -5.60 6.43
C PRO A 116 -10.32 -6.04 7.74
N ASP A 117 -9.53 -6.28 8.79
CA ASP A 117 -10.04 -6.68 10.11
C ASP A 117 -10.84 -5.55 10.79
N ASP A 118 -10.42 -4.31 10.59
CA ASP A 118 -11.08 -3.10 11.09
C ASP A 118 -12.19 -2.61 10.13
N LYS A 119 -12.26 -3.15 8.92
CA LYS A 119 -13.09 -2.68 7.81
C LYS A 119 -12.86 -1.21 7.48
N GLU A 120 -11.60 -0.82 7.43
CA GLU A 120 -11.17 0.54 7.15
C GLU A 120 -10.01 0.58 6.15
N ILE A 121 -9.92 1.70 5.42
CA ILE A 121 -8.74 2.09 4.65
C ILE A 121 -8.20 3.37 5.26
N GLU A 122 -6.92 3.35 5.63
CA GLU A 122 -6.21 4.53 6.09
C GLU A 122 -5.48 5.18 4.92
N VAL A 123 -5.65 6.49 4.76
CA VAL A 123 -4.87 7.31 3.83
C VAL A 123 -4.01 8.25 4.65
N THR A 124 -2.71 8.26 4.38
CA THR A 124 -1.71 9.07 5.07
C THR A 124 -1.01 9.99 4.08
N TYR A 125 -1.11 11.29 4.32
CA TYR A 125 -0.40 12.33 3.59
C TYR A 125 0.89 12.65 4.33
N HIS A 126 2.02 12.51 3.68
CA HIS A 126 3.34 12.85 4.21
C HIS A 126 3.69 14.27 3.79
N LEU A 127 3.53 15.21 4.70
CA LEU A 127 3.74 16.63 4.44
C LEU A 127 5.18 17.01 4.75
N GLY A 128 5.77 17.80 3.87
CA GLY A 128 7.11 18.35 3.96
C GLY A 128 7.13 19.87 3.80
N SER A 129 8.31 20.46 3.88
CA SER A 129 8.52 21.90 3.68
C SER A 129 9.68 22.16 2.74
N TYR A 130 9.41 22.91 1.66
CA TYR A 130 10.45 23.45 0.77
C TYR A 130 10.85 24.88 1.14
N THR A 131 9.98 25.60 1.84
CA THR A 131 10.17 27.03 2.12
C THR A 131 10.99 27.30 3.37
N ASP A 132 11.00 26.40 4.35
CA ASP A 132 11.74 26.59 5.61
C ASP A 132 12.76 25.47 5.85
N ASN A 133 14.04 25.79 5.73
CA ASN A 133 15.15 24.84 5.93
C ASN A 133 15.16 24.15 7.31
N ARG A 134 14.54 24.76 8.34
CA ARG A 134 14.43 24.13 9.67
C ARG A 134 13.52 22.91 9.64
N PHE A 135 12.56 22.90 8.71
CA PHE A 135 11.59 21.83 8.50
C PHE A 135 11.98 20.88 7.36
N SER A 136 13.09 21.11 6.65
CA SER A 136 13.50 20.31 5.49
C SER A 136 13.72 18.81 5.77
N LYS A 137 13.90 18.43 7.03
CA LYS A 137 14.02 17.02 7.46
C LYS A 137 12.77 16.55 8.21
N GLN A 138 11.80 17.42 8.43
CA GLN A 138 10.59 17.10 9.17
C GLN A 138 9.52 16.54 8.24
N ILE A 139 8.91 15.44 8.64
CA ILE A 139 7.76 14.86 7.97
C ILE A 139 6.59 14.82 8.94
N LEU A 140 5.53 15.53 8.59
CA LEU A 140 4.25 15.44 9.26
C LEU A 140 3.33 14.49 8.50
N ALA A 141 3.09 13.32 9.07
CA ALA A 141 2.17 12.35 8.53
C ALA A 141 0.74 12.65 9.01
N LEU A 142 -0.11 13.09 8.12
CA LEU A 142 -1.52 13.39 8.38
C LEU A 142 -2.35 12.20 7.89
N SER A 143 -2.89 11.41 8.82
CA SER A 143 -3.66 10.20 8.52
C SER A 143 -5.14 10.40 8.74
N THR A 144 -5.93 9.80 7.89
CA THR A 144 -7.38 9.68 8.08
C THR A 144 -7.86 8.31 7.65
N ARG A 145 -9.00 7.87 8.17
CA ARG A 145 -9.59 6.57 7.86
C ARG A 145 -10.97 6.71 7.27
N ALA A 146 -11.27 5.88 6.28
CA ALA A 146 -12.58 5.73 5.68
C ALA A 146 -13.08 4.29 5.81
N PRO A 147 -14.41 4.07 5.94
CA PRO A 147 -14.95 2.73 5.88
C PRO A 147 -14.54 2.01 4.60
N ARG A 148 -14.20 0.75 4.72
CA ARG A 148 -13.83 -0.12 3.60
C ARG A 148 -15.07 -0.80 3.05
N GLU A 149 -15.31 -0.66 1.77
CA GLU A 149 -16.32 -1.45 1.07
C GLU A 149 -15.75 -2.81 0.64
N ASP A 150 -16.55 -3.86 0.77
CA ASP A 150 -16.16 -5.21 0.37
C ASP A 150 -16.13 -5.34 -1.16
N GLU A 151 -17.08 -4.68 -1.86
CA GLU A 151 -17.14 -4.60 -3.32
C GLU A 151 -17.00 -3.14 -3.76
N PRO A 152 -15.76 -2.65 -3.95
CA PRO A 152 -15.52 -1.26 -4.29
C PRO A 152 -16.07 -0.95 -5.69
N ASN A 153 -17.02 -0.04 -5.73
CA ASN A 153 -17.57 0.48 -6.96
C ASN A 153 -17.26 1.99 -7.03
N PRO A 154 -16.30 2.41 -7.85
CA PRO A 154 -15.88 3.81 -7.91
C PRO A 154 -17.06 4.76 -8.08
N GLY A 155 -17.18 5.72 -7.18
CA GLY A 155 -18.23 6.73 -7.20
C GLY A 155 -19.51 6.38 -6.42
N ASN A 156 -19.68 5.15 -5.95
CA ASN A 156 -20.94 4.70 -5.31
C ASN A 156 -20.77 4.07 -3.93
N ASP A 157 -19.53 3.95 -3.48
CA ASP A 157 -19.18 3.31 -2.22
C ASP A 157 -19.03 4.33 -1.08
N SER A 158 -18.97 3.81 0.13
CA SER A 158 -18.75 4.60 1.34
C SER A 158 -17.28 4.89 1.62
N THR A 159 -16.36 4.29 0.85
CA THR A 159 -14.92 4.55 0.95
C THR A 159 -14.59 5.91 0.31
N LYS A 160 -15.09 6.97 0.94
CA LYS A 160 -14.92 8.35 0.45
C LYS A 160 -14.16 9.20 1.45
N LEU A 161 -13.24 10.00 0.91
CA LEU A 161 -12.51 11.03 1.63
C LEU A 161 -12.59 12.35 0.85
N PRO A 162 -12.58 13.51 1.51
CA PRO A 162 -12.41 14.76 0.81
C PRO A 162 -11.00 14.83 0.22
N SER A 163 -10.90 15.31 -1.02
CA SER A 163 -9.61 15.57 -1.67
C SER A 163 -8.89 16.73 -1.00
N LEU A 164 -7.59 16.60 -0.81
CA LEU A 164 -6.72 17.70 -0.35
C LEU A 164 -6.03 18.44 -1.50
N ARG A 165 -6.42 18.19 -2.75
CA ARG A 165 -5.79 18.74 -3.95
C ARG A 165 -5.82 20.27 -3.97
N ASP A 166 -6.87 20.89 -3.48
CA ASP A 166 -6.98 22.36 -3.44
C ASP A 166 -6.15 23.01 -2.33
N VAL A 167 -5.63 22.20 -1.39
CA VAL A 167 -4.71 22.62 -0.34
C VAL A 167 -3.27 22.33 -0.73
N PHE A 168 -3.01 21.10 -1.14
CA PHE A 168 -1.69 20.63 -1.56
C PHE A 168 -1.73 20.14 -3.00
N TYR A 169 -1.31 20.97 -3.92
CA TYR A 169 -1.38 20.65 -5.36
C TYR A 169 -0.65 19.36 -5.75
N SER A 170 0.39 19.01 -4.99
CA SER A 170 1.21 17.82 -5.23
C SER A 170 0.46 16.49 -5.07
N VAL A 171 -0.70 16.45 -4.37
CA VAL A 171 -1.42 15.20 -4.10
C VAL A 171 -2.24 14.69 -5.29
N GLU A 172 -2.44 15.46 -6.35
CA GLU A 172 -3.35 15.14 -7.46
C GLU A 172 -3.15 13.72 -8.01
N PHE A 173 -1.91 13.36 -8.36
CA PHE A 173 -1.63 12.02 -8.89
C PHE A 173 -1.57 10.94 -7.80
N HIS A 174 -1.18 11.29 -6.61
CA HIS A 174 -1.12 10.35 -5.48
C HIS A 174 -2.53 9.94 -5.02
N GLU A 175 -3.49 10.86 -5.00
CA GLU A 175 -4.89 10.53 -4.70
C GLU A 175 -5.49 9.63 -5.77
N ARG A 176 -5.17 9.86 -7.05
CA ARG A 176 -5.56 8.97 -8.15
C ARG A 176 -4.97 7.57 -8.00
N GLU A 177 -3.73 7.47 -7.55
CA GLU A 177 -3.10 6.18 -7.25
C GLU A 177 -3.84 5.46 -6.11
N CYS A 178 -4.15 6.14 -5.02
CA CYS A 178 -4.94 5.56 -3.92
C CYS A 178 -6.34 5.16 -4.36
N PHE A 179 -6.97 5.95 -5.22
CA PHE A 179 -8.26 5.60 -5.84
C PHE A 179 -8.17 4.31 -6.64
N GLU A 180 -7.19 4.19 -7.50
CA GLU A 180 -7.02 3.05 -8.40
C GLU A 180 -6.58 1.78 -7.67
N MET A 181 -5.64 1.90 -6.73
CA MET A 181 -5.00 0.77 -6.07
C MET A 181 -5.78 0.23 -4.86
N LEU A 182 -6.59 1.06 -4.21
CA LEU A 182 -7.30 0.71 -2.98
C LEU A 182 -8.82 0.92 -3.07
N GLY A 183 -9.28 1.69 -4.04
CA GLY A 183 -10.69 2.01 -4.22
C GLY A 183 -11.19 3.13 -3.30
N VAL A 184 -10.32 4.07 -2.92
CA VAL A 184 -10.71 5.26 -2.15
C VAL A 184 -11.13 6.37 -3.11
N TYR A 185 -12.39 6.78 -3.04
CA TYR A 185 -12.89 7.90 -3.84
C TYR A 185 -12.60 9.24 -3.14
N PHE A 186 -11.99 10.18 -3.86
CA PHE A 186 -11.66 11.50 -3.34
C PHE A 186 -12.70 12.53 -3.82
N ASP A 187 -13.56 12.94 -2.90
CA ASP A 187 -14.61 13.91 -3.18
C ASP A 187 -14.03 15.31 -3.38
N GLY A 188 -14.41 15.95 -4.48
CA GLY A 188 -13.83 17.23 -4.90
C GLY A 188 -12.53 17.12 -5.71
N HIS A 189 -12.00 15.92 -5.95
CA HIS A 189 -10.86 15.75 -6.85
C HIS A 189 -11.26 16.03 -8.30
N PRO A 190 -10.47 16.79 -9.08
CA PRO A 190 -10.83 17.17 -10.44
C PRO A 190 -10.88 16.00 -11.44
N ASP A 191 -10.14 14.93 -11.15
CA ASP A 191 -10.02 13.78 -12.05
C ASP A 191 -9.83 12.46 -11.29
N ASN A 192 -10.92 11.76 -10.98
CA ASN A 192 -10.92 10.42 -10.38
C ASN A 192 -10.86 9.31 -11.45
N ARG A 193 -10.08 9.48 -12.52
CA ARG A 193 -9.85 8.43 -13.51
C ARG A 193 -8.60 7.62 -13.17
N ARG A 194 -8.55 6.41 -13.69
CA ARG A 194 -7.38 5.54 -13.58
C ARG A 194 -6.13 6.18 -14.17
N LEU A 195 -4.97 5.83 -13.63
CA LEU A 195 -3.68 6.38 -14.01
C LEU A 195 -2.70 5.29 -14.46
N LEU A 196 -2.64 4.18 -13.75
CA LEU A 196 -1.61 3.14 -13.90
C LEU A 196 -2.15 1.83 -14.46
N LEU A 197 -3.38 1.45 -14.08
CA LEU A 197 -3.99 0.19 -14.50
C LEU A 197 -4.53 0.29 -15.93
N PRO A 198 -4.56 -0.84 -16.68
CA PRO A 198 -5.17 -0.91 -17.99
C PRO A 198 -6.65 -0.52 -17.95
N GLU A 199 -7.18 -0.01 -19.07
CA GLU A 199 -8.58 0.40 -19.17
C GLU A 199 -9.56 -0.76 -18.97
N ASP A 200 -9.16 -1.97 -19.33
CA ASP A 200 -9.93 -3.21 -19.20
C ASP A 200 -9.83 -3.86 -17.82
N TRP A 201 -9.14 -3.23 -16.88
CA TRP A 201 -9.11 -3.74 -15.51
C TRP A 201 -10.48 -3.64 -14.86
N ALA A 202 -11.13 -4.78 -14.68
CA ALA A 202 -12.50 -4.86 -14.14
C ALA A 202 -12.59 -5.35 -12.71
N ASP A 203 -11.45 -5.64 -12.11
CA ASP A 203 -11.39 -6.33 -10.83
C ASP A 203 -11.18 -5.40 -9.64
N ILE A 204 -11.16 -6.04 -8.48
CA ILE A 204 -10.86 -5.44 -7.17
C ILE A 204 -9.53 -4.66 -7.24
N PRO A 205 -9.42 -3.53 -6.57
CA PRO A 205 -8.17 -2.77 -6.49
C PRO A 205 -7.00 -3.64 -6.03
N PRO A 206 -5.86 -3.64 -6.76
CA PRO A 206 -4.82 -4.67 -6.61
C PRO A 206 -4.01 -4.59 -5.32
N MET A 207 -4.05 -3.48 -4.59
CA MET A 207 -3.34 -3.34 -3.32
C MET A 207 -4.21 -3.66 -2.08
N ARG A 208 -5.45 -4.05 -2.28
CA ARG A 208 -6.27 -4.60 -1.19
C ARG A 208 -5.74 -5.97 -0.77
N LYS A 209 -5.76 -6.27 0.52
CA LYS A 209 -5.23 -7.54 1.06
C LYS A 209 -6.01 -8.80 0.66
N ASP A 210 -7.26 -8.64 0.25
CA ASP A 210 -8.11 -9.71 -0.28
C ASP A 210 -7.98 -9.89 -1.80
N PHE A 211 -7.18 -9.06 -2.46
CA PHE A 211 -6.91 -9.22 -3.88
C PHE A 211 -6.19 -10.54 -4.17
N SER A 212 -6.71 -11.30 -5.10
CA SER A 212 -6.08 -12.52 -5.61
C SER A 212 -6.19 -12.58 -7.13
N LEU A 213 -5.10 -12.95 -7.80
CA LEU A 213 -5.12 -13.19 -9.23
C LEU A 213 -5.99 -14.40 -9.53
N LYS A 214 -7.13 -14.19 -10.18
CA LYS A 214 -7.98 -15.28 -10.65
C LYS A 214 -7.35 -15.93 -11.89
N GLY A 215 -6.96 -17.18 -11.77
CA GLY A 215 -6.71 -18.04 -12.95
C GLY A 215 -5.34 -17.92 -13.62
N ARG A 216 -4.26 -17.93 -12.85
CA ARG A 216 -2.95 -18.30 -13.39
C ARG A 216 -2.38 -19.50 -12.64
#